data_b4e886f45fd084a3045430f23dcd2f6d
#
_entry.id   b4e886f45fd084a3045430f23dcd2f6d
#
_cell.length_a   1.000
_cell.length_b   1.000
_cell.length_c   1.000
_cell.angle_alpha   90.00
_cell.angle_beta   90.00
_cell.angle_gamma   90.00
#
_symmetry.space_group_name_H-M   'P 1'
#
loop_
_entity.id
_entity.type
_entity.pdbx_description
1 polymer ?
#
loop_
_entity_poly.entity_id
_entity_poly.type
_entity_poly.pdbx_seq_one_letter_code
_entity_poly.pdbx_strand_id
1 'polypeptide(L)'
;MTNAPYSRAGEYYSKEFITPLREILVGQKAAVTNPYCKGKGIQKFTITTLGTMSAATVSYKIPSPDTNADDVTATEASVDIPIFSKQWKLDRMKADAYERQGTRFDVIDGLEAARKVAEEVDDCIFNGWTKDGTNYEFEGFYNGADNDYSTASHLSTFGNCVKAVTGAKALASADTCKAASYTLFLNPQEYETLEASFSSTGGWEIDVVRKLLGPAGSILETNALTAGTGLMCPVDPSRQYIEFLNPVSYAVDLGFDSRQPSMSPLNGTVATWVRPVIKHANALIKLSDLA
;
A
#
# COMPACT_ATOMS: atom_id res chain seq x y z
N MET A 1 4.04 -36.67 -27.42
CA MET A 1 4.80 -35.48 -27.12
C MET A 1 4.66 -35.24 -25.62
N THR A 2 5.70 -35.57 -24.88
CA THR A 2 5.76 -35.50 -23.43
C THR A 2 5.72 -34.05 -23.00
N ASN A 3 4.67 -33.69 -22.24
CA ASN A 3 4.58 -32.39 -21.59
C ASN A 3 5.87 -32.14 -20.84
N ALA A 4 6.54 -31.09 -21.19
CA ALA A 4 7.78 -30.70 -20.54
C ALA A 4 7.55 -30.58 -19.03
N PRO A 5 8.42 -31.13 -18.19
CA PRO A 5 8.29 -31.06 -16.73
C PRO A 5 8.24 -29.63 -16.18
N TYR A 6 8.49 -28.67 -17.04
CA TYR A 6 8.53 -27.22 -16.73
C TYR A 6 7.16 -26.56 -16.53
N SER A 7 6.08 -27.06 -17.13
CA SER A 7 4.73 -26.52 -16.91
C SER A 7 4.25 -26.80 -15.47
N ARG A 8 4.62 -27.95 -14.92
CA ARG A 8 4.31 -28.31 -13.52
C ARG A 8 5.17 -27.52 -12.52
N ALA A 9 6.42 -27.25 -12.88
CA ALA A 9 7.29 -26.39 -12.07
C ALA A 9 6.74 -24.95 -12.00
N GLY A 10 6.27 -24.38 -13.12
CA GLY A 10 5.67 -23.05 -13.16
C GLY A 10 4.39 -22.92 -12.32
N GLU A 11 3.52 -23.93 -12.34
CA GLU A 11 2.31 -23.95 -11.51
C GLU A 11 2.62 -24.09 -10.01
N TYR A 12 3.61 -24.89 -9.67
CA TYR A 12 4.07 -25.07 -8.30
C TYR A 12 4.70 -23.80 -7.75
N TYR A 13 5.52 -23.13 -8.56
CA TYR A 13 6.13 -21.85 -8.20
C TYR A 13 5.08 -20.79 -7.90
N SER A 14 4.05 -20.65 -8.72
CA SER A 14 3.05 -19.62 -8.51
C SER A 14 2.31 -19.76 -7.17
N LYS A 15 2.14 -20.97 -6.66
CA LYS A 15 1.51 -21.20 -5.34
C LYS A 15 2.44 -20.88 -4.17
N GLU A 16 3.72 -21.23 -4.27
CA GLU A 16 4.70 -20.91 -3.22
C GLU A 16 5.01 -19.42 -3.15
N PHE A 17 5.01 -18.71 -4.28
CA PHE A 17 5.26 -17.27 -4.31
C PHE A 17 4.10 -16.45 -3.72
N ILE A 18 2.86 -16.84 -3.97
CA ILE A 18 1.69 -16.04 -3.55
C ILE A 18 1.57 -15.97 -2.01
N THR A 19 1.80 -17.07 -1.30
CA THR A 19 1.63 -17.12 0.15
C THR A 19 2.62 -16.23 0.91
N PRO A 20 3.94 -16.34 0.71
CA PRO A 20 4.91 -15.46 1.37
C PRO A 20 4.71 -13.98 1.06
N LEU A 21 4.39 -13.64 -0.19
CA LEU A 21 4.18 -12.24 -0.60
C LEU A 21 3.00 -11.60 0.11
N ARG A 22 1.92 -12.34 0.34
CA ARG A 22 0.74 -11.81 1.07
C ARG A 22 1.02 -11.56 2.54
N GLU A 23 1.89 -12.33 3.15
CA GLU A 23 2.28 -12.16 4.55
C GLU A 23 3.19 -10.94 4.74
N ILE A 24 4.06 -10.64 3.76
CA ILE A 24 5.01 -9.52 3.82
C ILE A 24 4.34 -8.17 3.52
N LEU A 25 3.36 -8.15 2.60
CA LEU A 25 2.73 -6.90 2.15
C LEU A 25 1.72 -6.36 3.16
N VAL A 26 2.16 -5.47 4.02
CA VAL A 26 1.32 -4.77 5.01
C VAL A 26 0.64 -3.57 4.39
N GLY A 27 1.31 -2.82 3.53
CA GLY A 27 0.77 -1.63 2.87
C GLY A 27 -0.47 -1.91 2.02
N GLN A 28 -0.57 -3.07 1.40
CA GLN A 28 -1.79 -3.46 0.66
C GLN A 28 -3.05 -3.57 1.53
N LYS A 29 -2.91 -3.61 2.85
CA LYS A 29 -4.04 -3.55 3.79
C LYS A 29 -4.54 -2.13 4.04
N ALA A 30 -3.79 -1.11 3.61
CA ALA A 30 -4.15 0.29 3.81
C ALA A 30 -5.37 0.72 2.99
N ALA A 31 -5.54 0.17 1.79
CA ALA A 31 -6.61 0.56 0.89
C ALA A 31 -7.20 -0.63 0.12
N VAL A 32 -8.36 -0.43 -0.46
CA VAL A 32 -9.05 -1.44 -1.28
C VAL A 32 -8.62 -1.32 -2.74
N THR A 33 -8.38 -2.46 -3.38
CA THR A 33 -8.04 -2.50 -4.80
C THR A 33 -9.25 -2.13 -5.68
N ASN A 34 -9.01 -1.29 -6.69
CA ASN A 34 -10.04 -0.94 -7.65
C ASN A 34 -10.40 -2.15 -8.53
N PRO A 35 -11.66 -2.65 -8.51
CA PRO A 35 -12.06 -3.83 -9.27
C PRO A 35 -12.09 -3.60 -10.77
N TYR A 36 -12.16 -2.35 -11.23
CA TYR A 36 -12.16 -2.00 -12.66
C TYR A 36 -10.75 -1.97 -13.25
N CYS A 37 -9.73 -1.90 -12.41
CA CYS A 37 -8.34 -1.94 -12.84
C CYS A 37 -7.83 -3.38 -12.80
N LYS A 38 -8.32 -4.24 -13.71
CA LYS A 38 -7.91 -5.65 -13.82
C LYS A 38 -7.60 -6.00 -15.26
N GLY A 39 -6.43 -6.55 -15.51
CA GLY A 39 -6.04 -7.09 -16.80
C GLY A 39 -4.64 -6.72 -17.23
N LYS A 40 -3.99 -7.66 -17.93
CA LYS A 40 -2.66 -7.43 -18.51
C LYS A 40 -2.73 -6.32 -19.57
N GLY A 41 -1.81 -5.36 -19.51
CA GLY A 41 -1.70 -4.27 -20.49
C GLY A 41 -2.34 -2.95 -20.07
N ILE A 42 -3.00 -2.86 -18.92
CA ILE A 42 -3.47 -1.58 -18.38
C ILE A 42 -2.26 -0.84 -17.77
N GLN A 43 -1.79 0.18 -18.45
CA GLN A 43 -0.67 1.02 -17.99
C GLN A 43 -1.12 2.41 -17.54
N LYS A 44 -2.31 2.83 -17.97
CA LYS A 44 -2.92 4.10 -17.62
C LYS A 44 -4.32 3.90 -17.08
N PHE A 45 -4.66 4.69 -16.09
CA PHE A 45 -6.00 4.72 -15.52
C PHE A 45 -6.47 6.17 -15.38
N THR A 46 -7.66 6.48 -15.88
CA THR A 46 -8.22 7.83 -15.77
C THR A 46 -9.15 7.88 -14.56
N ILE A 47 -8.89 8.84 -13.68
CA ILE A 47 -9.67 9.12 -12.50
C ILE A 47 -10.46 10.39 -12.74
N THR A 48 -11.77 10.32 -12.60
CA THR A 48 -12.63 11.51 -12.70
C THR A 48 -12.98 11.98 -11.29
N THR A 49 -12.57 13.19 -10.95
CA THR A 49 -12.95 13.86 -9.70
C THR A 49 -14.04 14.88 -10.00
N LEU A 50 -15.08 14.87 -9.15
CA LEU A 50 -16.15 15.86 -9.24
C LEU A 50 -15.82 17.02 -8.30
N GLY A 51 -15.91 18.23 -8.81
CA GLY A 51 -15.85 19.45 -8.00
C GLY A 51 -17.10 19.61 -7.12
N THR A 52 -17.04 20.55 -6.22
CA THR A 52 -18.18 20.91 -5.34
C THR A 52 -18.92 22.10 -5.95
N MET A 53 -20.24 22.12 -5.78
CA MET A 53 -21.05 23.31 -6.06
C MET A 53 -20.75 24.41 -5.03
N SER A 54 -21.05 25.65 -5.39
CA SER A 54 -21.00 26.76 -4.44
C SER A 54 -22.02 26.58 -3.31
N ALA A 55 -21.84 27.35 -2.22
CA ALA A 55 -22.74 27.26 -1.08
C ALA A 55 -24.17 27.65 -1.47
N ALA A 56 -25.15 26.95 -0.92
CA ALA A 56 -26.56 27.25 -1.13
C ALA A 56 -26.92 28.68 -0.63
N THR A 57 -27.64 29.41 -1.45
CA THR A 57 -28.11 30.76 -1.10
C THR A 57 -29.38 30.66 -0.28
N VAL A 58 -29.41 31.32 0.88
CA VAL A 58 -30.62 31.44 1.71
C VAL A 58 -31.39 32.70 1.28
N SER A 59 -32.64 32.53 0.82
CA SER A 59 -33.49 33.64 0.39
C SER A 59 -34.97 33.35 0.73
N TYR A 60 -35.72 34.40 1.03
CA TYR A 60 -37.19 34.30 1.21
C TYR A 60 -37.97 34.29 -0.10
N LYS A 61 -37.28 34.48 -1.23
CA LYS A 61 -37.87 34.44 -2.58
C LYS A 61 -37.31 33.27 -3.36
N ILE A 62 -38.12 32.63 -4.16
CA ILE A 62 -37.66 31.63 -5.11
C ILE A 62 -36.70 32.31 -6.09
N PRO A 63 -35.42 31.88 -6.20
CA PRO A 63 -34.49 32.48 -7.14
C PRO A 63 -34.96 32.27 -8.58
N SER A 64 -34.74 33.29 -9.44
CA SER A 64 -34.96 33.15 -10.86
C SER A 64 -34.03 32.09 -11.43
N PRO A 65 -34.49 31.20 -12.34
CA PRO A 65 -33.68 30.08 -12.85
C PRO A 65 -32.36 30.50 -13.51
N ASP A 66 -32.18 31.75 -13.89
CA ASP A 66 -30.99 32.23 -14.62
C ASP A 66 -29.93 32.91 -13.73
N THR A 67 -30.18 33.08 -12.41
CA THR A 67 -29.30 33.93 -11.60
C THR A 67 -28.27 33.19 -10.74
N ASN A 68 -28.40 31.89 -10.51
CA ASN A 68 -27.49 31.12 -9.63
C ASN A 68 -27.45 29.63 -10.01
N ALA A 69 -27.54 29.31 -11.29
CA ALA A 69 -27.31 27.94 -11.74
C ALA A 69 -25.80 27.65 -11.65
N ASP A 70 -25.47 26.71 -10.78
CA ASP A 70 -24.10 26.20 -10.62
C ASP A 70 -24.05 24.77 -11.10
N ASP A 71 -22.94 24.37 -11.72
CA ASP A 71 -22.74 23.04 -12.25
C ASP A 71 -21.54 22.38 -11.58
N VAL A 72 -21.60 21.06 -11.42
CA VAL A 72 -20.49 20.29 -10.91
C VAL A 72 -19.47 20.06 -12.03
N THR A 73 -18.32 20.68 -11.91
CA THR A 73 -17.23 20.45 -12.86
C THR A 73 -16.59 19.07 -12.62
N ALA A 74 -16.44 18.29 -13.69
CA ALA A 74 -15.70 17.05 -13.67
C ALA A 74 -14.27 17.28 -14.17
N THR A 75 -13.28 16.90 -13.39
CA THR A 75 -11.87 16.95 -13.76
C THR A 75 -11.34 15.55 -13.95
N GLU A 76 -10.75 15.27 -15.10
CA GLU A 76 -10.15 13.97 -15.40
C GLU A 76 -8.63 14.06 -15.24
N ALA A 77 -8.07 13.13 -14.46
CA ALA A 77 -6.63 12.95 -14.30
C ALA A 77 -6.24 11.55 -14.75
N SER A 78 -5.29 11.46 -15.66
CA SER A 78 -4.72 10.17 -16.08
C SER A 78 -3.49 9.85 -15.26
N VAL A 79 -3.45 8.68 -14.66
CA VAL A 79 -2.34 8.20 -13.84
C VAL A 79 -1.69 6.98 -14.49
N ASP A 80 -0.36 6.98 -14.55
CA ASP A 80 0.43 5.86 -15.06
C ASP A 80 0.67 4.85 -13.93
N ILE A 81 0.62 3.55 -14.24
CA ILE A 81 0.82 2.48 -13.27
C ILE A 81 2.22 1.91 -13.45
N PRO A 82 3.11 2.04 -12.45
CA PRO A 82 4.47 1.51 -12.54
C PRO A 82 4.50 0.00 -12.47
N ILE A 83 5.60 -0.57 -13.00
CA ILE A 83 5.90 -1.99 -12.99
C ILE A 83 7.05 -2.22 -12.03
N PHE A 84 6.83 -2.99 -10.98
CA PHE A 84 7.86 -3.47 -10.09
C PHE A 84 8.33 -4.83 -10.56
N SER A 85 9.61 -4.97 -10.86
CA SER A 85 10.14 -6.24 -11.37
C SER A 85 11.52 -6.55 -10.85
N LYS A 86 11.77 -7.83 -10.61
CA LYS A 86 13.09 -8.36 -10.29
C LYS A 86 13.38 -9.56 -11.18
N GLN A 87 14.53 -9.52 -11.82
CA GLN A 87 15.03 -10.64 -12.62
C GLN A 87 16.09 -11.41 -11.84
N TRP A 88 16.11 -12.72 -12.03
CA TRP A 88 17.20 -13.59 -11.56
C TRP A 88 17.67 -14.51 -12.66
N LYS A 89 18.88 -14.99 -12.54
CA LYS A 89 19.54 -15.84 -13.51
C LYS A 89 20.16 -17.02 -12.79
N LEU A 90 19.73 -18.22 -13.13
CA LEU A 90 20.27 -19.45 -12.59
C LEU A 90 21.16 -20.14 -13.64
N ASP A 91 22.42 -20.42 -13.30
CA ASP A 91 23.31 -21.23 -14.11
C ASP A 91 22.80 -22.67 -14.13
N ARG A 92 22.57 -23.20 -15.33
CA ARG A 92 22.01 -24.54 -15.52
C ARG A 92 22.89 -25.64 -14.90
N MET A 93 24.23 -25.49 -15.00
CA MET A 93 25.15 -26.48 -14.40
C MET A 93 25.06 -26.51 -12.88
N LYS A 94 24.86 -25.33 -12.26
CA LYS A 94 24.59 -25.24 -10.82
C LYS A 94 23.24 -25.82 -10.48
N ALA A 95 22.19 -25.53 -11.26
CA ALA A 95 20.85 -26.07 -11.05
C ALA A 95 20.88 -27.60 -11.06
N ASP A 96 21.49 -28.21 -12.08
CA ASP A 96 21.61 -29.67 -12.20
C ASP A 96 22.42 -30.29 -11.06
N ALA A 97 23.48 -29.61 -10.58
CA ALA A 97 24.29 -30.08 -9.45
C ALA A 97 23.50 -30.07 -8.13
N TYR A 98 22.72 -29.03 -7.89
CA TYR A 98 21.92 -28.90 -6.68
C TYR A 98 20.66 -29.80 -6.70
N GLU A 99 20.05 -29.99 -7.86
CA GLU A 99 18.94 -30.93 -8.02
C GLU A 99 19.36 -32.37 -7.66
N ARG A 100 20.58 -32.76 -8.04
CA ARG A 100 21.19 -34.04 -7.61
C ARG A 100 21.38 -34.14 -6.10
N GLN A 101 21.53 -33.03 -5.40
CA GLN A 101 21.64 -32.96 -3.94
C GLN A 101 20.28 -32.80 -3.24
N GLY A 102 19.19 -32.77 -4.00
CA GLY A 102 17.85 -32.60 -3.46
C GLY A 102 17.48 -31.15 -3.07
N THR A 103 18.32 -30.18 -3.45
CA THR A 103 18.07 -28.75 -3.15
C THR A 103 17.63 -28.02 -4.41
N ARG A 104 16.50 -27.30 -4.31
CA ARG A 104 15.90 -26.56 -5.42
C ARG A 104 16.24 -25.07 -5.32
N PHE A 105 17.40 -24.69 -5.86
CA PHE A 105 17.88 -23.31 -5.86
C PHE A 105 17.04 -22.37 -6.71
N ASP A 106 16.42 -22.87 -7.76
CA ASP A 106 15.48 -22.15 -8.59
C ASP A 106 14.31 -21.58 -7.80
N VAL A 107 13.82 -22.34 -6.80
CA VAL A 107 12.78 -21.89 -5.86
C VAL A 107 13.31 -20.81 -4.92
N ILE A 108 14.51 -20.99 -4.38
CA ILE A 108 15.11 -20.06 -3.42
C ILE A 108 15.37 -18.69 -4.07
N ASP A 109 15.98 -18.67 -5.25
CA ASP A 109 16.26 -17.43 -5.97
C ASP A 109 14.98 -16.70 -6.37
N GLY A 110 13.95 -17.45 -6.79
CA GLY A 110 12.66 -16.89 -7.12
C GLY A 110 11.92 -16.34 -5.89
N LEU A 111 11.97 -17.01 -4.74
CA LEU A 111 11.41 -16.52 -3.48
C LEU A 111 12.09 -15.23 -3.02
N GLU A 112 13.41 -15.15 -3.12
CA GLU A 112 14.14 -13.94 -2.76
C GLU A 112 13.85 -12.78 -3.73
N ALA A 113 13.74 -13.06 -5.03
CA ALA A 113 13.32 -12.05 -6.00
C ALA A 113 11.90 -11.53 -5.71
N ALA A 114 10.98 -12.42 -5.36
CA ALA A 114 9.61 -12.07 -4.99
C ALA A 114 9.58 -11.22 -3.71
N ARG A 115 10.40 -11.58 -2.71
CA ARG A 115 10.54 -10.80 -1.48
C ARG A 115 11.04 -9.38 -1.77
N LYS A 116 12.05 -9.23 -2.62
CA LYS A 116 12.56 -7.90 -2.99
C LYS A 116 11.53 -7.04 -3.72
N VAL A 117 10.72 -7.65 -4.60
CA VAL A 117 9.60 -6.92 -5.23
C VAL A 117 8.56 -6.51 -4.19
N ALA A 118 8.27 -7.38 -3.21
CA ALA A 118 7.31 -7.08 -2.16
C ALA A 118 7.77 -5.94 -1.24
N GLU A 119 9.04 -5.95 -0.84
CA GLU A 119 9.67 -4.89 -0.05
C GLU A 119 9.60 -3.53 -0.77
N GLU A 120 9.94 -3.49 -2.06
CA GLU A 120 9.88 -2.28 -2.87
C GLU A 120 8.44 -1.76 -3.05
N VAL A 121 7.49 -2.67 -3.26
CA VAL A 121 6.06 -2.30 -3.37
C VAL A 121 5.56 -1.71 -2.05
N ASP A 122 5.92 -2.30 -0.92
CA ASP A 122 5.50 -1.81 0.40
C ASP A 122 6.07 -0.42 0.66
N ASP A 123 7.35 -0.20 0.38
CA ASP A 123 7.99 1.11 0.49
C ASP A 123 7.33 2.16 -0.40
N CYS A 124 7.09 1.83 -1.67
CA CYS A 124 6.42 2.74 -2.61
C CYS A 124 4.97 3.06 -2.23
N ILE A 125 4.25 2.15 -1.57
CA ILE A 125 2.89 2.42 -1.08
C ILE A 125 2.90 3.52 -0.02
N PHE A 126 3.88 3.51 0.89
CA PHE A 126 3.98 4.51 1.95
C PHE A 126 4.70 5.78 1.49
N ASN A 127 5.87 5.63 0.87
CA ASN A 127 6.78 6.73 0.56
C ASN A 127 6.65 7.28 -0.86
N GLY A 128 5.97 6.54 -1.77
CA GLY A 128 5.89 6.92 -3.18
C GLY A 128 7.16 6.57 -3.95
N TRP A 129 7.25 7.05 -5.17
CA TRP A 129 8.38 6.76 -6.04
C TRP A 129 8.90 8.01 -6.74
N THR A 130 10.22 8.15 -6.78
CA THR A 130 10.94 9.22 -7.49
C THR A 130 11.83 8.60 -8.54
N LYS A 131 11.81 9.14 -9.76
CA LYS A 131 12.66 8.69 -10.84
C LYS A 131 14.10 9.22 -10.72
N ASP A 132 14.22 10.46 -10.28
CA ASP A 132 15.48 11.21 -10.19
C ASP A 132 15.93 11.45 -8.74
N GLY A 133 15.24 10.90 -7.76
CA GLY A 133 15.49 11.10 -6.34
C GLY A 133 15.06 12.46 -5.79
N THR A 134 14.47 13.33 -6.62
CA THR A 134 14.09 14.69 -6.22
C THR A 134 12.59 14.95 -6.36
N ASN A 135 12.02 14.56 -7.51
CA ASN A 135 10.61 14.80 -7.78
C ASN A 135 9.83 13.50 -7.75
N TYR A 136 8.71 13.49 -7.06
CA TYR A 136 7.82 12.34 -7.04
C TYR A 136 7.11 12.19 -8.39
N GLU A 137 7.23 11.01 -9.00
CA GLU A 137 6.34 10.59 -10.09
C GLU A 137 4.95 10.26 -9.55
N PHE A 138 4.90 9.75 -8.32
CA PHE A 138 3.70 9.66 -7.51
C PHE A 138 4.05 9.63 -6.02
N GLU A 139 3.18 10.19 -5.22
CA GLU A 139 3.30 10.18 -3.77
C GLU A 139 2.68 8.91 -3.18
N GLY A 140 3.31 8.38 -2.14
CA GLY A 140 2.76 7.32 -1.31
C GLY A 140 1.79 7.88 -0.27
N PHE A 141 1.16 7.00 0.48
CA PHE A 141 0.17 7.42 1.49
C PHE A 141 0.75 8.26 2.62
N TYR A 142 2.02 8.05 2.98
CA TYR A 142 2.67 8.86 3.99
C TYR A 142 3.05 10.23 3.43
N ASN A 143 3.75 10.28 2.30
CA ASN A 143 4.21 11.54 1.75
C ASN A 143 3.07 12.41 1.17
N GLY A 144 2.05 11.80 0.61
CA GLY A 144 0.88 12.48 0.06
C GLY A 144 -0.23 12.78 1.07
N ALA A 145 -0.01 12.57 2.37
CA ALA A 145 -0.96 13.02 3.40
C ALA A 145 -0.77 14.51 3.66
N ASP A 146 -1.86 15.28 3.65
CA ASP A 146 -1.84 16.72 3.94
C ASP A 146 -1.87 17.00 5.45
N ASN A 147 -2.57 16.15 6.22
CA ASN A 147 -2.68 16.31 7.66
C ASN A 147 -1.46 15.73 8.38
N ASP A 148 -0.81 16.51 9.22
CA ASP A 148 0.25 16.10 10.13
C ASP A 148 -0.13 16.42 11.57
N TYR A 149 -0.13 15.40 12.42
CA TYR A 149 -0.36 15.55 13.85
C TYR A 149 0.91 15.20 14.61
N SER A 150 1.62 16.24 15.06
CA SER A 150 2.77 16.09 15.95
C SER A 150 2.27 15.99 17.39
N THR A 151 2.68 14.95 18.09
CA THR A 151 2.31 14.74 19.48
C THR A 151 3.24 15.44 20.44
N ALA A 152 4.48 15.72 20.02
CA ALA A 152 5.60 16.14 20.87
C ALA A 152 5.71 15.30 22.16
N SER A 153 5.31 14.02 22.10
CA SER A 153 5.16 13.17 23.28
C SER A 153 5.44 11.71 22.90
N HIS A 154 6.46 11.14 23.52
CA HIS A 154 6.87 9.76 23.33
C HIS A 154 5.75 8.76 23.67
N LEU A 155 5.62 7.70 22.86
CA LEU A 155 4.66 6.61 23.08
C LEU A 155 4.97 5.79 24.34
N SER A 156 6.17 5.92 24.90
CA SER A 156 6.55 5.26 26.15
C SER A 156 5.71 5.68 27.37
N THR A 157 4.99 6.81 27.28
CA THR A 157 4.10 7.26 28.33
C THR A 157 2.66 6.89 28.02
N PHE A 158 2.02 6.11 28.90
CA PHE A 158 0.63 5.71 28.77
C PHE A 158 -0.31 6.89 28.50
N GLY A 159 -1.18 6.76 27.54
CA GLY A 159 -2.15 7.76 27.12
C GLY A 159 -1.70 8.67 25.97
N ASN A 160 -0.42 8.67 25.61
CA ASN A 160 0.08 9.52 24.53
C ASN A 160 -0.37 9.02 23.14
N CYS A 161 -0.36 7.71 22.90
CA CYS A 161 -0.90 7.16 21.66
C CYS A 161 -2.42 7.41 21.55
N VAL A 162 -3.15 7.31 22.64
CA VAL A 162 -4.57 7.65 22.70
C VAL A 162 -4.82 9.10 22.31
N LYS A 163 -3.98 10.04 22.81
CA LYS A 163 -4.05 11.46 22.43
C LYS A 163 -3.72 11.66 20.96
N ALA A 164 -2.68 11.00 20.47
CA ALA A 164 -2.27 11.07 19.07
C ALA A 164 -3.41 10.66 18.13
N VAL A 165 -3.99 9.48 18.36
CA VAL A 165 -5.10 8.96 17.55
C VAL A 165 -6.35 9.84 17.66
N THR A 166 -6.66 10.35 18.86
CA THR A 166 -7.82 11.23 19.05
C THR A 166 -7.61 12.58 18.35
N GLY A 167 -6.40 13.16 18.47
CA GLY A 167 -6.06 14.40 17.78
C GLY A 167 -6.07 14.25 16.25
N ALA A 168 -5.51 13.16 15.74
CA ALA A 168 -5.57 12.82 14.32
C ALA A 168 -7.01 12.70 13.79
N LYS A 169 -7.88 12.02 14.54
CA LYS A 169 -9.32 11.93 14.19
C LYS A 169 -10.03 13.28 14.24
N ALA A 170 -9.60 14.17 15.10
CA ALA A 170 -10.14 15.54 15.15
C ALA A 170 -9.77 16.34 13.91
N LEU A 171 -8.51 16.20 13.40
CA LEU A 171 -8.10 16.82 12.14
C LEU A 171 -8.93 16.31 10.97
N ALA A 172 -9.05 14.98 10.80
CA ALA A 172 -9.90 14.41 9.76
C ALA A 172 -11.35 14.87 9.84
N SER A 173 -11.87 15.08 11.05
CA SER A 173 -13.24 15.58 11.26
C SER A 173 -13.38 17.05 10.89
N ALA A 174 -12.36 17.88 11.13
CA ALA A 174 -12.35 19.29 10.76
C ALA A 174 -12.40 19.45 9.22
N ASP A 175 -11.72 18.57 8.50
CA ASP A 175 -11.69 18.55 7.03
C ASP A 175 -12.86 17.79 6.37
N THR A 176 -13.87 17.42 7.15
CA THR A 176 -15.03 16.64 6.66
C THR A 176 -14.70 15.26 6.07
N CYS A 177 -13.48 14.76 6.34
CA CYS A 177 -12.97 13.47 5.83
C CYS A 177 -13.02 12.35 6.87
N LYS A 178 -13.98 12.38 7.79
CA LYS A 178 -14.09 11.40 8.88
C LYS A 178 -14.56 10.05 8.38
N ALA A 179 -13.70 9.03 8.51
CA ALA A 179 -14.06 7.64 8.29
C ALA A 179 -14.65 6.98 9.54
N ALA A 180 -15.41 5.90 9.35
CA ALA A 180 -15.98 5.11 10.45
C ALA A 180 -14.89 4.32 11.20
N SER A 181 -13.86 3.90 10.51
CA SER A 181 -12.72 3.14 11.06
C SER A 181 -11.42 3.57 10.39
N TYR A 182 -10.31 3.37 11.10
CA TYR A 182 -8.98 3.70 10.62
C TYR A 182 -8.01 2.55 10.86
N THR A 183 -7.04 2.38 9.98
CA THR A 183 -5.86 1.53 10.20
C THR A 183 -4.69 2.41 10.59
N LEU A 184 -4.04 2.08 11.69
CA LEU A 184 -2.84 2.74 12.17
C LEU A 184 -1.62 1.92 11.78
N PHE A 185 -0.72 2.52 11.02
CA PHE A 185 0.59 1.95 10.68
C PHE A 185 1.65 2.63 11.53
N LEU A 186 2.49 1.82 12.15
CA LEU A 186 3.59 2.28 13.00
C LEU A 186 4.90 1.62 12.56
N ASN A 187 6.01 2.29 12.81
CA ASN A 187 7.30 1.62 12.75
C ASN A 187 7.36 0.52 13.84
N PRO A 188 8.06 -0.60 13.63
CA PRO A 188 8.13 -1.69 14.61
C PRO A 188 8.55 -1.25 16.02
N GLN A 189 9.45 -0.27 16.12
CA GLN A 189 9.90 0.23 17.43
C GLN A 189 8.76 0.90 18.21
N GLU A 190 7.95 1.72 17.54
CA GLU A 190 6.78 2.38 18.13
C GLU A 190 5.67 1.38 18.43
N TYR A 191 5.52 0.36 17.56
CA TYR A 191 4.55 -0.71 17.79
C TYR A 191 4.87 -1.50 19.06
N GLU A 192 6.13 -1.94 19.24
CA GLU A 192 6.59 -2.63 20.45
C GLU A 192 6.43 -1.74 21.70
N THR A 193 6.76 -0.45 21.59
CA THR A 193 6.59 0.51 22.67
C THR A 193 5.12 0.66 23.09
N LEU A 194 4.21 0.72 22.11
CA LEU A 194 2.78 0.77 22.35
C LEU A 194 2.26 -0.53 23.01
N GLU A 195 2.77 -1.68 22.56
CA GLU A 195 2.39 -2.99 23.11
C GLU A 195 2.87 -3.15 24.55
N ALA A 196 4.04 -2.58 24.88
CA ALA A 196 4.58 -2.58 26.24
C ALA A 196 3.93 -1.54 27.18
N SER A 197 3.17 -0.58 26.64
CA SER A 197 2.56 0.51 27.41
C SER A 197 1.38 0.01 28.24
N PHE A 198 1.52 0.05 29.57
CA PHE A 198 0.56 -0.47 30.53
C PHE A 198 0.15 0.59 31.55
N SER A 199 -1.16 0.68 31.82
CA SER A 199 -1.69 1.60 32.83
C SER A 199 -1.50 1.08 34.24
N SER A 200 -1.24 1.99 35.17
CA SER A 200 -1.25 1.69 36.61
C SER A 200 -2.58 1.14 37.12
N THR A 201 -3.67 1.31 36.37
CA THR A 201 -5.02 0.81 36.69
C THR A 201 -5.35 -0.53 36.04
N GLY A 202 -4.40 -1.17 35.33
CA GLY A 202 -4.54 -2.54 34.82
C GLY A 202 -5.08 -2.67 33.39
N GLY A 203 -4.76 -1.74 32.47
CA GLY A 203 -5.14 -1.83 31.06
C GLY A 203 -3.98 -1.59 30.11
N TRP A 204 -3.98 -2.30 28.97
CA TRP A 204 -3.02 -2.08 27.89
C TRP A 204 -3.47 -0.92 26.99
N GLU A 205 -2.56 -0.02 26.64
CA GLU A 205 -2.90 1.12 25.77
C GLU A 205 -3.34 0.68 24.37
N ILE A 206 -2.73 -0.37 23.85
CA ILE A 206 -3.07 -0.92 22.53
C ILE A 206 -4.55 -1.32 22.42
N ASP A 207 -5.16 -1.81 23.50
CA ASP A 207 -6.59 -2.18 23.50
C ASP A 207 -7.51 -0.96 23.46
N VAL A 208 -7.08 0.12 24.10
CA VAL A 208 -7.82 1.40 24.05
C VAL A 208 -7.71 2.01 22.66
N VAL A 209 -6.52 2.01 22.08
CA VAL A 209 -6.27 2.49 20.71
C VAL A 209 -7.08 1.68 19.69
N ARG A 210 -7.10 0.35 19.78
CA ARG A 210 -7.92 -0.50 18.90
C ARG A 210 -9.40 -0.13 18.94
N LYS A 211 -9.94 0.14 20.12
CA LYS A 211 -11.35 0.60 20.27
C LYS A 211 -11.58 1.96 19.63
N LEU A 212 -10.62 2.86 19.74
CA LEU A 212 -10.71 4.20 19.13
C LEU A 212 -10.63 4.16 17.61
N LEU A 213 -9.88 3.21 17.02
CA LEU A 213 -9.78 3.07 15.57
C LEU A 213 -11.09 2.62 14.90
N GLY A 214 -12.04 2.12 15.67
CA GLY A 214 -13.35 1.68 15.18
C GLY A 214 -13.43 0.18 14.87
N PRO A 215 -14.62 -0.32 14.50
CA PRO A 215 -14.88 -1.77 14.43
C PRO A 215 -14.10 -2.52 13.35
N ALA A 216 -13.72 -1.86 12.27
CA ALA A 216 -12.89 -2.42 11.19
C ALA A 216 -11.43 -1.92 11.27
N GLY A 217 -11.09 -1.16 12.31
CA GLY A 217 -9.77 -0.60 12.49
C GLY A 217 -8.75 -1.64 12.95
N SER A 218 -7.49 -1.45 12.57
CA SER A 218 -6.37 -2.31 12.95
C SER A 218 -5.12 -1.49 13.24
N ILE A 219 -4.19 -2.08 13.98
CA ILE A 219 -2.86 -1.54 14.19
C ILE A 219 -1.89 -2.50 13.53
N LEU A 220 -1.04 -2.01 12.67
CA LEU A 220 -0.10 -2.79 11.87
C LEU A 220 1.30 -2.18 11.96
N GLU A 221 2.30 -3.03 12.04
CA GLU A 221 3.69 -2.62 11.97
C GLU A 221 4.18 -2.63 10.51
N THR A 222 5.04 -1.68 10.16
CA THR A 222 5.71 -1.63 8.86
C THR A 222 7.10 -1.03 8.96
N ASN A 223 8.06 -1.65 8.25
CA ASN A 223 9.42 -1.14 8.14
C ASN A 223 9.56 0.00 7.12
N ALA A 224 8.52 0.27 6.33
CA ALA A 224 8.53 1.35 5.35
C ALA A 224 8.43 2.75 5.98
N LEU A 225 7.98 2.84 7.23
CA LEU A 225 7.96 4.09 7.99
C LEU A 225 9.23 4.26 8.82
N THR A 226 9.72 5.49 8.92
CA THR A 226 10.88 5.81 9.77
C THR A 226 10.50 5.76 11.25
N ALA A 227 11.51 5.50 12.14
CA ALA A 227 11.31 5.56 13.58
C ALA A 227 10.77 6.93 14.01
N GLY A 228 9.89 6.94 15.00
CA GLY A 228 9.21 8.16 15.46
C GLY A 228 8.04 8.60 14.60
N THR A 229 7.66 7.83 13.58
CA THR A 229 6.55 8.19 12.69
C THR A 229 5.48 7.12 12.62
N GLY A 230 4.28 7.54 12.28
CA GLY A 230 3.13 6.69 12.03
C GLY A 230 2.23 7.26 10.95
N LEU A 231 1.33 6.45 10.46
CA LEU A 231 0.34 6.85 9.46
C LEU A 231 -1.03 6.29 9.84
N MET A 232 -2.03 7.15 9.88
CA MET A 232 -3.41 6.74 10.07
C MET A 232 -4.17 6.84 8.75
N CYS A 233 -4.59 5.68 8.22
CA CYS A 233 -5.34 5.54 6.98
C CYS A 233 -6.82 5.25 7.26
N PRO A 234 -7.77 5.89 6.54
CA PRO A 234 -9.17 5.54 6.64
C PRO A 234 -9.44 4.14 6.07
N VAL A 235 -10.22 3.33 6.77
CA VAL A 235 -10.76 2.09 6.20
C VAL A 235 -11.95 2.45 5.32
N ASP A 236 -11.72 2.47 4.02
CA ASP A 236 -12.67 2.98 3.03
C ASP A 236 -13.04 1.91 1.98
N PRO A 237 -14.05 1.07 2.27
CA PRO A 237 -14.53 0.07 1.32
C PRO A 237 -15.18 0.71 0.07
N SER A 238 -15.64 1.96 0.17
CA SER A 238 -16.26 2.71 -0.93
C SER A 238 -15.25 3.39 -1.85
N ARG A 239 -13.97 3.41 -1.47
CA ARG A 239 -12.87 4.00 -2.23
C ARG A 239 -13.05 5.49 -2.52
N GLN A 240 -13.64 6.21 -1.57
CA GLN A 240 -13.84 7.66 -1.68
C GLN A 240 -12.55 8.43 -1.42
N TYR A 241 -11.73 7.97 -0.46
CA TYR A 241 -10.54 8.67 -0.02
C TYR A 241 -9.26 8.13 -0.68
N ILE A 242 -9.07 6.82 -0.66
CA ILE A 242 -7.88 6.13 -1.14
C ILE A 242 -8.23 4.84 -1.86
N GLU A 243 -7.43 4.44 -2.84
CA GLU A 243 -7.58 3.15 -3.51
C GLU A 243 -6.24 2.64 -4.05
N PHE A 244 -6.19 1.35 -4.40
CA PHE A 244 -5.09 0.75 -5.15
C PHE A 244 -5.50 0.47 -6.59
N LEU A 245 -4.62 0.83 -7.51
CA LEU A 245 -4.65 0.34 -8.88
C LEU A 245 -3.70 -0.86 -8.96
N ASN A 246 -4.25 -2.05 -9.14
CA ASN A 246 -3.46 -3.28 -9.26
C ASN A 246 -4.04 -4.13 -10.42
N PRO A 247 -3.65 -3.81 -11.67
CA PRO A 247 -4.13 -4.55 -12.83
C PRO A 247 -3.63 -5.99 -12.88
N VAL A 248 -2.41 -6.23 -12.41
CA VAL A 248 -1.81 -7.56 -12.34
C VAL A 248 -1.14 -7.73 -10.99
N SER A 249 -1.74 -8.57 -10.13
CA SER A 249 -1.09 -8.91 -8.88
C SER A 249 0.19 -9.67 -9.05
N TYR A 250 0.94 -10.30 -8.69
CA TYR A 250 2.20 -10.91 -9.00
C TYR A 250 2.13 -11.85 -10.21
N ALA A 251 3.01 -11.62 -11.19
CA ALA A 251 3.25 -12.50 -12.31
C ALA A 251 4.69 -13.04 -12.23
N VAL A 252 4.84 -14.33 -12.39
CA VAL A 252 6.14 -15.00 -12.48
C VAL A 252 6.28 -15.52 -13.89
N ASP A 253 7.37 -15.14 -14.55
CA ASP A 253 7.72 -15.64 -15.87
C ASP A 253 9.08 -16.35 -15.79
N LEU A 254 9.13 -17.57 -16.33
CA LEU A 254 10.34 -18.38 -16.44
C LEU A 254 10.62 -18.62 -17.90
N GLY A 255 11.71 -18.06 -18.37
CA GLY A 255 12.11 -18.16 -19.78
C GLY A 255 13.49 -18.77 -19.95
N PHE A 256 13.64 -19.54 -21.05
CA PHE A 256 14.94 -19.93 -21.57
C PHE A 256 15.32 -18.98 -22.70
N ASP A 257 16.61 -18.61 -22.79
CA ASP A 257 17.09 -17.99 -24.01
C ASP A 257 17.10 -19.03 -25.13
N SER A 258 16.10 -19.00 -26.01
CA SER A 258 15.93 -19.92 -27.10
C SER A 258 17.03 -19.86 -28.15
N ARG A 259 17.94 -18.87 -28.09
CA ARG A 259 19.08 -18.69 -29.00
C ARG A 259 20.29 -19.54 -28.63
N GLN A 260 20.31 -20.09 -27.41
CA GLN A 260 21.38 -20.99 -26.95
C GLN A 260 20.81 -22.23 -26.25
N PRO A 261 20.39 -23.24 -26.98
CA PRO A 261 19.53 -24.30 -26.45
C PRO A 261 20.16 -25.28 -25.45
N SER A 262 21.49 -25.40 -25.39
CA SER A 262 22.13 -26.47 -24.57
C SER A 262 22.82 -26.00 -23.28
N MET A 263 23.17 -24.71 -23.17
CA MET A 263 23.86 -24.15 -22.01
C MET A 263 23.28 -22.82 -21.51
N SER A 264 22.12 -22.44 -22.01
CA SER A 264 21.49 -21.19 -21.59
C SER A 264 21.08 -21.22 -20.13
N PRO A 265 21.40 -20.19 -19.37
CA PRO A 265 20.91 -20.06 -18.02
C PRO A 265 19.36 -19.96 -18.02
N LEU A 266 18.75 -20.45 -16.95
CA LEU A 266 17.36 -20.22 -16.69
C LEU A 266 17.20 -18.77 -16.19
N ASN A 267 16.44 -17.97 -16.90
CA ASN A 267 16.11 -16.63 -16.49
C ASN A 267 14.68 -16.63 -15.94
N GLY A 268 14.50 -16.01 -14.78
CA GLY A 268 13.17 -15.80 -14.23
C GLY A 268 12.94 -14.33 -13.94
N THR A 269 11.68 -13.91 -13.99
CA THR A 269 11.24 -12.56 -13.67
C THR A 269 10.01 -12.64 -12.80
N VAL A 270 10.01 -11.93 -11.68
CA VAL A 270 8.81 -11.62 -10.90
C VAL A 270 8.44 -10.19 -11.17
N ALA A 271 7.18 -9.93 -11.46
CA ALA A 271 6.69 -8.58 -11.68
C ALA A 271 5.29 -8.40 -11.09
N THR A 272 5.01 -7.17 -10.65
CA THR A 272 3.67 -6.72 -10.23
C THR A 272 3.45 -5.28 -10.68
N TRP A 273 2.20 -4.91 -10.87
CA TRP A 273 1.79 -3.56 -11.23
C TRP A 273 0.93 -3.02 -10.09
N VAL A 274 1.44 -2.02 -9.40
CA VAL A 274 0.73 -1.41 -8.25
C VAL A 274 0.95 0.08 -8.25
N ARG A 275 -0.11 0.85 -8.00
CA ARG A 275 -0.02 2.28 -7.71
C ARG A 275 -1.02 2.64 -6.61
N PRO A 276 -0.59 3.29 -5.52
CA PRO A 276 -1.48 3.95 -4.58
C PRO A 276 -2.08 5.19 -5.25
N VAL A 277 -3.35 5.45 -4.98
CA VAL A 277 -4.06 6.64 -5.45
C VAL A 277 -4.72 7.31 -4.26
N ILE A 278 -4.39 8.58 -4.07
CA ILE A 278 -4.94 9.45 -3.05
C ILE A 278 -5.96 10.36 -3.74
N LYS A 279 -7.21 10.26 -3.36
CA LYS A 279 -8.30 11.12 -3.86
C LYS A 279 -8.54 12.32 -2.96
N HIS A 280 -8.37 12.12 -1.65
CA HIS A 280 -8.49 13.14 -0.62
C HIS A 280 -7.32 13.02 0.36
N ALA A 281 -6.32 13.86 0.18
CA ALA A 281 -5.09 13.84 0.98
C ALA A 281 -5.34 14.15 2.47
N ASN A 282 -6.34 14.95 2.77
CA ASN A 282 -6.75 15.31 4.14
C ASN A 282 -7.37 14.12 4.92
N ALA A 283 -7.71 13.02 4.24
CA ALA A 283 -8.20 11.82 4.92
C ALA A 283 -7.07 10.96 5.51
N LEU A 284 -5.85 11.17 5.04
CA LEU A 284 -4.62 10.55 5.54
C LEU A 284 -3.98 11.46 6.57
N ILE A 285 -3.55 10.91 7.69
CA ILE A 285 -2.94 11.69 8.75
C ILE A 285 -1.59 11.11 9.12
N LYS A 286 -0.54 11.90 8.92
CA LYS A 286 0.79 11.61 9.46
C LYS A 286 0.77 11.77 10.97
N LEU A 287 1.48 10.91 11.64
CA LEU A 287 1.83 11.05 13.04
C LEU A 287 3.32 11.25 13.12
N SER A 288 3.75 12.37 13.66
CA SER A 288 5.15 12.72 13.84
C SER A 288 5.50 12.85 15.32
N ASP A 289 6.80 12.78 15.63
CA ASP A 289 7.34 12.90 16.98
C ASP A 289 6.79 11.86 17.98
N LEU A 290 6.67 10.60 17.54
CA LEU A 290 6.20 9.49 18.37
C LEU A 290 7.31 8.87 19.23
N ALA A 291 8.60 9.09 18.86
CA ALA A 291 9.78 8.48 19.51
C ALA A 291 10.17 9.13 20.84
#